data_d54f8ba2625abb70dbc178a4833913b3
#
_entry.id   d54f8ba2625abb70dbc178a4833913b3
#
_cell.length_a   1.000
_cell.length_b   1.000
_cell.length_c   1.000
_cell.angle_alpha   90.00
_cell.angle_beta   90.00
_cell.angle_gamma   90.00
#
_symmetry.space_group_name_H-M   'P 1'
#
loop_
_entity.id
_entity.type
_entity.pdbx_description
1 polymer ?
#
loop_
_entity_poly.entity_id
_entity_poly.type
_entity_poly.pdbx_seq_one_letter_code
_entity_poly.pdbx_strand_id
1 'polypeptide(L)'
;MKNILLPTDFSENSWNAIAYALQLFKNETCNFYLLNTYTPAVYQVEYVLVAPAQFGMVDAVRNESLRQLNDFKDKILDNYKKPNHNIEIISSFNTLISEIKEVVDKKAIDYLVMGTKGATGAKEILFGSNTVHVFKSVKCPIIAIPSDFDFEKPHEVLFPTDYDIDYQDHHIKPIIDLVSLYTTRVNVLNVSYGYDLTELQEENKQKLEAYFKDTSNLFHSVSNQNVADAINNFQLKMRINLLIMINNKHSFFENLFFKSTINQIGFHLNIPFLVIPATEK
;
A
#
# COMPACT_ATOMS: atom_id res chain seq x y z
N MET A 1 0.73 -17.09 -10.26
CA MET A 1 0.55 -15.85 -11.03
C MET A 1 -0.08 -14.84 -10.10
N LYS A 2 0.48 -13.64 -9.98
CA LYS A 2 -0.01 -12.60 -9.08
C LYS A 2 -0.80 -11.54 -9.87
N ASN A 3 -1.89 -11.05 -9.29
CA ASN A 3 -2.72 -9.98 -9.84
C ASN A 3 -2.44 -8.68 -9.06
N ILE A 4 -1.94 -7.66 -9.72
CA ILE A 4 -1.47 -6.42 -9.09
C ILE A 4 -2.22 -5.24 -9.67
N LEU A 5 -2.90 -4.48 -8.80
CA LEU A 5 -3.64 -3.28 -9.19
C LEU A 5 -2.76 -2.04 -9.02
N LEU A 6 -2.71 -1.21 -10.05
CA LEU A 6 -1.89 0.00 -10.15
C LEU A 6 -2.77 1.20 -10.49
N PRO A 7 -3.41 1.85 -9.49
CA PRO A 7 -4.15 3.07 -9.72
C PRO A 7 -3.22 4.21 -10.15
N THR A 8 -3.66 5.01 -11.12
CA THR A 8 -2.88 6.16 -11.62
C THR A 8 -3.76 7.38 -11.88
N ASP A 9 -3.23 8.53 -11.51
CA ASP A 9 -3.70 9.87 -11.87
C ASP A 9 -2.77 10.53 -12.91
N PHE A 10 -1.88 9.72 -13.51
CA PHE A 10 -0.86 10.10 -14.45
C PHE A 10 0.22 11.05 -13.90
N SER A 11 0.26 11.25 -12.59
CA SER A 11 1.33 12.02 -11.91
C SER A 11 2.65 11.23 -11.86
N GLU A 12 3.76 11.96 -11.66
CA GLU A 12 5.07 11.35 -11.42
C GLU A 12 5.05 10.44 -10.16
N ASN A 13 4.26 10.76 -9.14
CA ASN A 13 4.10 9.92 -7.96
C ASN A 13 3.45 8.58 -8.31
N SER A 14 2.41 8.57 -9.15
CA SER A 14 1.78 7.34 -9.58
C SER A 14 2.71 6.53 -10.50
N TRP A 15 3.48 7.20 -11.36
CA TRP A 15 4.51 6.55 -12.18
C TRP A 15 5.59 5.89 -11.33
N ASN A 16 6.10 6.58 -10.29
CA ASN A 16 7.09 6.02 -9.37
C ASN A 16 6.57 4.74 -8.69
N ALA A 17 5.32 4.73 -8.24
CA ALA A 17 4.69 3.55 -7.64
C ALA A 17 4.55 2.39 -8.65
N ILE A 18 4.19 2.67 -9.90
CA ILE A 18 4.13 1.69 -10.99
C ILE A 18 5.53 1.11 -11.25
N ALA A 19 6.54 1.96 -11.42
CA ALA A 19 7.92 1.54 -11.64
C ALA A 19 8.48 0.70 -10.50
N TYR A 20 8.14 1.05 -9.25
CA TYR A 20 8.46 0.26 -8.06
C TYR A 20 7.83 -1.13 -8.13
N ALA A 21 6.52 -1.22 -8.41
CA ALA A 21 5.80 -2.49 -8.50
C ALA A 21 6.40 -3.43 -9.56
N LEU A 22 6.69 -2.90 -10.76
CA LEU A 22 7.29 -3.66 -11.85
C LEU A 22 8.68 -4.22 -11.49
N GLN A 23 9.46 -3.48 -10.71
CA GLN A 23 10.77 -3.92 -10.24
C GLN A 23 10.65 -4.89 -9.06
N LEU A 24 9.71 -4.66 -8.13
CA LEU A 24 9.45 -5.53 -6.98
C LEU A 24 9.06 -6.94 -7.43
N PHE A 25 8.19 -7.04 -8.42
CA PHE A 25 7.67 -8.32 -8.92
C PHE A 25 8.35 -8.79 -10.21
N LYS A 26 9.53 -8.28 -10.54
CA LYS A 26 10.20 -8.55 -11.84
C LYS A 26 10.45 -10.01 -12.17
N ASN A 27 10.57 -10.86 -11.14
CA ASN A 27 10.84 -12.29 -11.30
C ASN A 27 9.56 -13.14 -11.18
N GLU A 28 8.43 -12.52 -10.84
CA GLU A 28 7.14 -13.18 -10.70
C GLU A 28 6.35 -13.17 -12.02
N THR A 29 5.46 -14.14 -12.18
CA THR A 29 4.45 -14.09 -13.26
C THR A 29 3.29 -13.24 -12.78
N CYS A 30 3.06 -12.10 -13.43
CA CYS A 30 2.09 -11.10 -12.98
C CYS A 30 1.15 -10.61 -14.08
N ASN A 31 -0.11 -10.37 -13.68
CA ASN A 31 -1.01 -9.47 -14.39
C ASN A 31 -1.00 -8.12 -13.66
N PHE A 32 -0.62 -7.07 -14.34
CA PHE A 32 -0.69 -5.70 -13.85
C PHE A 32 -1.90 -5.00 -14.46
N TYR A 33 -2.77 -4.46 -13.62
CA TYR A 33 -3.97 -3.73 -14.00
C TYR A 33 -3.74 -2.23 -13.76
N LEU A 34 -3.49 -1.46 -14.82
CA LEU A 34 -3.41 0.00 -14.76
C LEU A 34 -4.83 0.55 -14.69
N LEU A 35 -5.17 1.20 -13.59
CA LEU A 35 -6.50 1.74 -13.35
C LEU A 35 -6.48 3.26 -13.34
N ASN A 36 -7.28 3.90 -14.21
CA ASN A 36 -7.63 5.30 -14.08
C ASN A 36 -9.14 5.44 -13.94
N THR A 37 -9.56 6.26 -12.97
CA THR A 37 -10.96 6.61 -12.76
C THR A 37 -11.18 8.09 -13.01
N TYR A 38 -12.32 8.42 -13.60
CA TYR A 38 -12.68 9.80 -13.92
C TYR A 38 -14.16 10.05 -13.65
N THR A 39 -14.45 11.26 -13.21
CA THR A 39 -15.81 11.78 -13.06
C THR A 39 -15.85 13.20 -13.65
N PRO A 40 -16.71 13.51 -14.60
CA PRO A 40 -16.83 14.88 -15.10
C PRO A 40 -17.19 15.84 -13.96
N ALA A 41 -16.57 17.01 -13.92
CA ALA A 41 -16.83 18.04 -12.92
C ALA A 41 -18.30 18.45 -12.86
N VAL A 42 -19.05 18.24 -13.94
CA VAL A 42 -20.47 18.54 -14.08
C VAL A 42 -21.35 17.71 -13.12
N TYR A 43 -20.91 16.52 -12.73
CA TYR A 43 -21.64 15.66 -11.78
C TYR A 43 -21.46 16.07 -10.32
N GLN A 44 -20.62 17.06 -10.05
CA GLN A 44 -20.46 17.64 -8.71
C GLN A 44 -21.49 18.74 -8.40
N VAL A 45 -22.34 19.11 -9.38
CA VAL A 45 -23.37 20.12 -9.21
C VAL A 45 -24.74 19.44 -9.21
N GLU A 46 -25.53 19.65 -8.16
CA GLU A 46 -26.83 19.01 -7.90
C GLU A 46 -27.93 19.23 -8.94
N TYR A 47 -27.69 20.02 -10.01
CA TYR A 47 -28.66 20.35 -11.05
C TYR A 47 -28.08 20.13 -12.44
N VAL A 48 -28.03 18.89 -12.89
CA VAL A 48 -27.71 18.63 -14.29
C VAL A 48 -28.98 18.27 -15.06
N LEU A 49 -29.54 19.24 -15.74
CA LEU A 49 -30.42 19.01 -16.89
C LEU A 49 -29.58 18.33 -17.98
N VAL A 50 -29.91 17.09 -18.33
CA VAL A 50 -29.20 16.28 -19.32
C VAL A 50 -29.31 16.97 -20.70
N ALA A 51 -28.29 17.75 -21.06
CA ALA A 51 -28.16 18.33 -22.39
C ALA A 51 -27.30 17.43 -23.29
N PRO A 52 -27.59 17.30 -24.58
CA PRO A 52 -26.81 16.48 -25.54
C PRO A 52 -25.29 16.80 -25.55
N ALA A 53 -24.93 18.06 -25.24
CA ALA A 53 -23.52 18.49 -25.13
C ALA A 53 -22.73 17.76 -24.01
N GLN A 54 -23.41 17.17 -23.03
CA GLN A 54 -22.77 16.44 -21.93
C GLN A 54 -22.30 15.04 -22.32
N PHE A 55 -22.95 14.40 -23.27
CA PHE A 55 -22.50 13.09 -23.79
C PHE A 55 -21.13 13.22 -24.48
N GLY A 56 -20.90 14.28 -25.24
CA GLY A 56 -19.60 14.54 -25.87
C GLY A 56 -18.47 14.82 -24.86
N MET A 57 -18.78 15.42 -23.69
CA MET A 57 -17.78 15.65 -22.63
C MET A 57 -17.37 14.36 -21.92
N VAL A 58 -18.31 13.45 -21.66
CA VAL A 58 -18.00 12.13 -21.06
C VAL A 58 -17.10 11.32 -21.98
N ASP A 59 -17.42 11.29 -23.29
CA ASP A 59 -16.61 10.60 -24.28
C ASP A 59 -15.22 11.23 -24.42
N ALA A 60 -15.09 12.54 -24.37
CA ALA A 60 -13.81 13.22 -24.42
C ALA A 60 -12.92 12.85 -23.22
N VAL A 61 -13.47 12.85 -22.00
CA VAL A 61 -12.72 12.48 -20.79
C VAL A 61 -12.34 10.99 -20.80
N ARG A 62 -13.24 10.13 -21.28
CA ARG A 62 -12.95 8.71 -21.46
C ARG A 62 -11.82 8.48 -22.47
N ASN A 63 -11.87 9.13 -23.61
CA ASN A 63 -10.86 8.99 -24.64
C ASN A 63 -9.49 9.49 -24.15
N GLU A 64 -9.46 10.58 -23.39
CA GLU A 64 -8.24 11.10 -22.78
C GLU A 64 -7.68 10.11 -21.73
N SER A 65 -8.52 9.55 -20.86
CA SER A 65 -8.12 8.50 -19.91
C SER A 65 -7.51 7.28 -20.64
N LEU A 66 -8.16 6.81 -21.70
CA LEU A 66 -7.68 5.68 -22.50
C LEU A 66 -6.35 6.01 -23.19
N ARG A 67 -6.21 7.21 -23.74
CA ARG A 67 -4.98 7.67 -24.38
C ARG A 67 -3.81 7.64 -23.38
N GLN A 68 -3.97 8.28 -22.21
CA GLN A 68 -2.93 8.35 -21.19
C GLN A 68 -2.59 6.96 -20.60
N LEU A 69 -3.60 6.07 -20.43
CA LEU A 69 -3.35 4.70 -20.02
C LEU A 69 -2.52 3.91 -21.05
N ASN A 70 -2.77 4.11 -22.34
CA ASN A 70 -1.95 3.51 -23.39
C ASN A 70 -0.54 4.09 -23.40
N ASP A 71 -0.37 5.42 -23.26
CA ASP A 71 0.95 6.05 -23.14
C ASP A 71 1.75 5.45 -21.97
N PHE A 72 1.12 5.24 -20.80
CA PHE A 72 1.76 4.59 -19.66
C PHE A 72 2.08 3.12 -19.92
N LYS A 73 1.17 2.38 -20.56
CA LYS A 73 1.43 0.99 -20.97
C LYS A 73 2.63 0.89 -21.92
N ASP A 74 2.70 1.75 -22.91
CA ASP A 74 3.84 1.79 -23.85
C ASP A 74 5.14 2.14 -23.13
N LYS A 75 5.12 3.13 -22.23
CA LYS A 75 6.25 3.49 -21.38
C LYS A 75 6.71 2.31 -20.51
N ILE A 76 5.78 1.47 -19.99
CA ILE A 76 6.12 0.24 -19.27
C ILE A 76 6.78 -0.77 -20.20
N LEU A 77 6.22 -1.00 -21.38
CA LEU A 77 6.75 -1.96 -22.33
C LEU A 77 8.15 -1.57 -22.84
N ASP A 78 8.43 -0.29 -22.96
CA ASP A 78 9.75 0.20 -23.36
C ASP A 78 10.81 0.05 -22.26
N ASN A 79 10.45 0.34 -20.99
CA ASN A 79 11.42 0.40 -19.89
C ASN A 79 11.49 -0.86 -19.03
N TYR A 80 10.37 -1.61 -18.92
CA TYR A 80 10.22 -2.72 -17.96
C TYR A 80 9.68 -4.00 -18.59
N LYS A 81 9.74 -4.16 -19.91
CA LYS A 81 9.21 -5.33 -20.61
C LYS A 81 9.78 -6.64 -20.04
N LYS A 82 8.90 -7.54 -19.63
CA LYS A 82 9.20 -8.89 -19.17
C LYS A 82 8.23 -9.89 -19.80
N PRO A 83 8.70 -11.08 -20.22
CA PRO A 83 7.82 -12.07 -20.85
C PRO A 83 6.77 -12.66 -19.90
N ASN A 84 7.02 -12.58 -18.60
CA ASN A 84 6.16 -13.06 -17.53
C ASN A 84 5.20 -11.97 -16.99
N HIS A 85 5.19 -10.77 -17.59
CA HIS A 85 4.29 -9.68 -17.21
C HIS A 85 3.25 -9.43 -18.29
N ASN A 86 1.96 -9.44 -17.90
CA ASN A 86 0.85 -8.99 -18.72
C ASN A 86 0.36 -7.63 -18.20
N ILE A 87 0.12 -6.66 -19.09
CA ILE A 87 -0.34 -5.32 -18.74
C ILE A 87 -1.72 -5.09 -19.33
N GLU A 88 -2.72 -4.96 -18.47
CA GLU A 88 -4.10 -4.60 -18.83
C GLU A 88 -4.41 -3.16 -18.38
N ILE A 89 -5.25 -2.45 -19.15
CA ILE A 89 -5.72 -1.10 -18.80
C ILE A 89 -7.19 -1.14 -18.42
N ILE A 90 -7.57 -0.36 -17.40
CA ILE A 90 -8.94 -0.17 -16.94
C ILE A 90 -9.21 1.33 -16.86
N SER A 91 -10.10 1.81 -17.72
CA SER A 91 -10.59 3.19 -17.71
C SER A 91 -12.04 3.18 -17.26
N SER A 92 -12.35 3.78 -16.13
CA SER A 92 -13.68 3.66 -15.51
C SER A 92 -14.27 5.02 -15.13
N PHE A 93 -15.55 5.19 -15.48
CA PHE A 93 -16.38 6.30 -15.00
C PHE A 93 -16.93 5.97 -13.61
N ASN A 94 -16.10 6.17 -12.59
CA ASN A 94 -16.44 5.83 -11.21
C ASN A 94 -15.57 6.65 -10.24
N THR A 95 -15.89 6.57 -8.93
CA THR A 95 -14.97 7.04 -7.91
C THR A 95 -13.82 6.04 -7.72
N LEU A 96 -12.62 6.54 -7.38
CA LEU A 96 -11.44 5.69 -7.20
C LEU A 96 -11.70 4.53 -6.23
N ILE A 97 -12.29 4.81 -5.08
CA ILE A 97 -12.51 3.79 -4.03
C ILE A 97 -13.51 2.73 -4.46
N SER A 98 -14.61 3.12 -5.12
CA SER A 98 -15.62 2.18 -5.59
C SER A 98 -15.05 1.26 -6.65
N GLU A 99 -14.31 1.81 -7.60
CA GLU A 99 -13.70 1.03 -8.67
C GLU A 99 -12.60 0.10 -8.16
N ILE A 100 -11.74 0.57 -7.26
CA ILE A 100 -10.72 -0.29 -6.64
C ILE A 100 -11.37 -1.51 -5.98
N LYS A 101 -12.43 -1.33 -5.18
CA LYS A 101 -13.13 -2.44 -4.53
C LYS A 101 -13.67 -3.44 -5.54
N GLU A 102 -14.31 -2.94 -6.59
CA GLU A 102 -14.89 -3.78 -7.65
C GLU A 102 -13.80 -4.58 -8.39
N VAL A 103 -12.69 -3.93 -8.73
CA VAL A 103 -11.56 -4.59 -9.40
C VAL A 103 -10.87 -5.60 -8.48
N VAL A 104 -10.68 -5.26 -7.18
CA VAL A 104 -10.10 -6.18 -6.17
C VAL A 104 -10.89 -7.47 -6.10
N ASP A 105 -12.22 -7.40 -6.10
CA ASP A 105 -13.08 -8.59 -6.03
C ASP A 105 -13.11 -9.33 -7.38
N LYS A 106 -13.36 -8.62 -8.50
CA LYS A 106 -13.50 -9.22 -9.83
C LYS A 106 -12.21 -9.86 -10.37
N LYS A 107 -11.07 -9.25 -10.09
CA LYS A 107 -9.76 -9.69 -10.62
C LYS A 107 -8.94 -10.46 -9.57
N ALA A 108 -9.50 -10.72 -8.38
CA ALA A 108 -8.82 -11.38 -7.27
C ALA A 108 -7.42 -10.79 -7.02
N ILE A 109 -7.37 -9.47 -6.81
CA ILE A 109 -6.11 -8.72 -6.66
C ILE A 109 -5.34 -9.20 -5.42
N ASP A 110 -4.07 -9.54 -5.59
CA ASP A 110 -3.16 -9.94 -4.52
C ASP A 110 -2.55 -8.72 -3.82
N TYR A 111 -2.18 -7.70 -4.59
CA TYR A 111 -1.61 -6.45 -4.08
C TYR A 111 -2.14 -5.25 -4.85
N LEU A 112 -2.43 -4.18 -4.11
CA LEU A 112 -2.62 -2.85 -4.67
C LEU A 112 -1.34 -2.05 -4.42
N VAL A 113 -0.76 -1.42 -5.45
CA VAL A 113 0.42 -0.57 -5.31
C VAL A 113 0.10 0.83 -5.79
N MET A 114 0.32 1.84 -4.93
CA MET A 114 0.00 3.22 -5.24
C MET A 114 0.98 4.20 -4.58
N GLY A 115 1.05 5.42 -5.09
CA GLY A 115 1.82 6.50 -4.46
C GLY A 115 1.17 6.97 -3.15
N THR A 116 1.97 7.46 -2.20
CA THR A 116 1.45 8.03 -0.94
C THR A 116 0.78 9.39 -1.13
N LYS A 117 1.10 10.12 -2.20
CA LYS A 117 0.57 11.46 -2.53
C LYS A 117 -0.08 11.41 -3.90
N GLY A 118 -1.11 12.23 -4.13
CA GLY A 118 -1.69 12.43 -5.46
C GLY A 118 -1.05 13.63 -6.17
N ALA A 119 -1.66 14.02 -7.30
CA ALA A 119 -1.20 15.12 -8.16
C ALA A 119 -0.98 16.47 -7.44
N THR A 120 -1.64 16.70 -6.30
CA THR A 120 -1.50 17.96 -5.51
C THR A 120 -0.20 18.04 -4.70
N GLY A 121 0.48 16.93 -4.44
CA GLY A 121 1.84 16.86 -3.88
C GLY A 121 2.10 17.64 -2.58
N ALA A 122 1.10 17.81 -1.70
CA ALA A 122 1.26 18.58 -0.47
C ALA A 122 2.39 18.03 0.40
N LYS A 123 3.43 18.84 0.65
CA LYS A 123 4.69 18.41 1.29
C LYS A 123 4.55 18.06 2.78
N GLU A 124 3.51 18.56 3.45
CA GLU A 124 3.31 18.41 4.89
C GLU A 124 2.39 17.25 5.28
N ILE A 125 1.82 16.54 4.30
CA ILE A 125 0.87 15.45 4.52
C ILE A 125 1.58 14.12 4.30
N LEU A 126 1.55 13.25 5.31
CA LEU A 126 2.16 11.92 5.24
C LEU A 126 1.52 11.06 4.13
N PHE A 127 0.18 11.06 4.07
CA PHE A 127 -0.58 10.37 3.02
C PHE A 127 -1.68 11.27 2.46
N GLY A 128 -1.85 11.28 1.14
CA GLY A 128 -2.98 11.93 0.49
C GLY A 128 -4.33 11.31 0.89
N SER A 129 -5.39 12.09 0.75
CA SER A 129 -6.76 11.65 1.12
C SER A 129 -7.15 10.33 0.46
N ASN A 130 -6.82 10.14 -0.81
CA ASN A 130 -7.09 8.90 -1.53
C ASN A 130 -6.39 7.70 -0.90
N THR A 131 -5.10 7.82 -0.55
CA THR A 131 -4.32 6.75 0.10
C THR A 131 -4.92 6.38 1.45
N VAL A 132 -5.30 7.37 2.27
CA VAL A 132 -5.97 7.16 3.56
C VAL A 132 -7.32 6.44 3.38
N HIS A 133 -8.11 6.85 2.38
CA HIS A 133 -9.40 6.19 2.09
C HIS A 133 -9.21 4.74 1.60
N VAL A 134 -8.18 4.49 0.78
CA VAL A 134 -7.83 3.13 0.33
C VAL A 134 -7.46 2.25 1.53
N PHE A 135 -6.59 2.70 2.43
CA PHE A 135 -6.22 1.95 3.64
C PHE A 135 -7.43 1.57 4.50
N LYS A 136 -8.43 2.47 4.61
CA LYS A 136 -9.64 2.24 5.42
C LYS A 136 -10.66 1.32 4.77
N SER A 137 -10.63 1.18 3.46
CA SER A 137 -11.80 0.68 2.71
C SER A 137 -11.52 -0.57 1.88
N VAL A 138 -10.26 -0.83 1.54
CA VAL A 138 -9.87 -1.90 0.61
C VAL A 138 -9.40 -3.13 1.37
N LYS A 139 -9.82 -4.30 0.91
CA LYS A 139 -9.59 -5.59 1.57
C LYS A 139 -8.53 -6.44 0.86
N CYS A 140 -7.50 -5.83 0.35
CA CYS A 140 -6.31 -6.53 -0.13
C CYS A 140 -5.05 -5.82 0.42
N PRO A 141 -3.90 -6.50 0.46
CA PRO A 141 -2.62 -5.88 0.82
C PRO A 141 -2.31 -4.67 -0.05
N ILE A 142 -1.90 -3.55 0.58
CA ILE A 142 -1.66 -2.28 -0.10
C ILE A 142 -0.22 -1.87 0.13
N ILE A 143 0.54 -1.64 -0.95
CA ILE A 143 1.90 -1.11 -0.89
C ILE A 143 1.84 0.36 -1.30
N ALA A 144 2.12 1.25 -0.36
CA ALA A 144 2.17 2.68 -0.59
C ALA A 144 3.63 3.14 -0.76
N ILE A 145 3.92 3.82 -1.88
CA ILE A 145 5.28 4.23 -2.25
C ILE A 145 5.43 5.74 -2.06
N PRO A 146 6.42 6.21 -1.25
CA PRO A 146 6.74 7.62 -1.16
C PRO A 146 7.19 8.21 -2.50
N SER A 147 6.87 9.49 -2.74
CA SER A 147 7.11 10.15 -4.03
C SER A 147 8.57 10.18 -4.47
N ASP A 148 9.49 10.23 -3.52
CA ASP A 148 10.92 10.40 -3.80
C ASP A 148 11.72 9.13 -3.46
N PHE A 149 11.06 7.97 -3.43
CA PHE A 149 11.70 6.70 -3.12
C PHE A 149 12.05 5.93 -4.39
N ASP A 150 13.33 5.88 -4.72
CA ASP A 150 13.85 5.02 -5.78
C ASP A 150 13.72 3.55 -5.38
N PHE A 151 13.54 2.66 -6.36
CA PHE A 151 13.43 1.25 -6.08
C PHE A 151 14.69 0.69 -5.44
N GLU A 152 14.53 0.19 -4.23
CA GLU A 152 15.51 -0.63 -3.53
C GLU A 152 14.88 -1.98 -3.20
N LYS A 153 15.62 -3.07 -3.42
CA LYS A 153 15.15 -4.41 -3.06
C LYS A 153 14.89 -4.46 -1.55
N PRO A 154 13.74 -4.95 -1.09
CA PRO A 154 13.52 -5.19 0.32
C PRO A 154 14.61 -6.09 0.91
N HIS A 155 15.35 -5.61 1.91
CA HIS A 155 16.39 -6.37 2.59
C HIS A 155 16.21 -6.39 4.10
N GLU A 156 15.80 -5.28 4.70
CA GLU A 156 15.44 -5.18 6.11
C GLU A 156 14.03 -4.63 6.23
N VAL A 157 13.12 -5.45 6.69
CA VAL A 157 11.71 -5.11 6.86
C VAL A 157 11.42 -4.91 8.33
N LEU A 158 10.65 -3.88 8.67
CA LEU A 158 10.18 -3.62 10.02
C LEU A 158 8.69 -3.97 10.15
N PHE A 159 8.37 -4.80 11.12
CA PHE A 159 7.00 -5.17 11.48
C PHE A 159 6.74 -4.81 12.96
N PRO A 160 6.28 -3.56 13.23
CA PRO A 160 5.90 -3.17 14.58
C PRO A 160 4.62 -3.86 15.01
N THR A 161 4.57 -4.31 16.28
CA THR A 161 3.40 -4.99 16.84
C THR A 161 3.33 -4.83 18.36
N ASP A 162 2.09 -4.79 18.88
CA ASP A 162 1.74 -4.88 20.29
C ASP A 162 1.34 -6.29 20.73
N TYR A 163 1.32 -7.24 19.79
CA TYR A 163 0.84 -8.61 19.97
C TYR A 163 -0.65 -8.72 20.36
N ASP A 164 -1.44 -7.66 20.22
CA ASP A 164 -2.89 -7.68 20.53
C ASP A 164 -3.74 -8.29 19.41
N ILE A 165 -3.09 -8.76 18.33
CA ILE A 165 -3.75 -9.36 17.17
C ILE A 165 -3.64 -10.88 17.25
N ASP A 166 -4.75 -11.60 17.11
CA ASP A 166 -4.74 -13.03 16.80
C ASP A 166 -4.33 -13.20 15.32
N TYR A 167 -3.05 -13.52 15.10
CA TYR A 167 -2.48 -13.66 13.76
C TYR A 167 -3.11 -14.84 13.03
N GLN A 168 -3.58 -14.56 11.79
CA GLN A 168 -4.18 -15.52 10.88
C GLN A 168 -3.38 -15.57 9.57
N ASP A 169 -3.59 -16.61 8.77
CA ASP A 169 -2.90 -16.80 7.49
C ASP A 169 -3.03 -15.60 6.55
N HIS A 170 -4.20 -14.98 6.47
CA HIS A 170 -4.44 -13.81 5.62
C HIS A 170 -3.66 -12.56 6.06
N HIS A 171 -3.24 -12.48 7.32
CA HIS A 171 -2.35 -11.43 7.81
C HIS A 171 -0.89 -11.69 7.43
N ILE A 172 -0.43 -12.93 7.60
CA ILE A 172 1.00 -13.24 7.58
C ILE A 172 1.47 -13.73 6.21
N LYS A 173 0.63 -14.47 5.47
CA LYS A 173 0.97 -14.97 4.15
C LYS A 173 1.43 -13.86 3.16
N PRO A 174 0.76 -12.71 3.04
CA PRO A 174 1.24 -11.63 2.18
C PRO A 174 2.63 -11.10 2.58
N ILE A 175 2.96 -11.13 3.89
CA ILE A 175 4.28 -10.73 4.38
C ILE A 175 5.31 -11.76 3.95
N ILE A 176 5.08 -13.04 4.22
CA ILE A 176 5.99 -14.13 3.85
C ILE A 176 6.20 -14.16 2.33
N ASP A 177 5.12 -14.06 1.55
CA ASP A 177 5.18 -14.05 0.09
C ASP A 177 6.08 -12.92 -0.42
N LEU A 178 5.98 -11.73 0.18
CA LEU A 178 6.77 -10.57 -0.23
C LEU A 178 8.24 -10.69 0.18
N VAL A 179 8.52 -11.08 1.43
CA VAL A 179 9.89 -11.16 1.93
C VAL A 179 10.68 -12.31 1.29
N SER A 180 9.98 -13.35 0.85
CA SER A 180 10.57 -14.49 0.14
C SER A 180 11.07 -14.14 -1.26
N LEU A 181 10.62 -13.02 -1.86
CA LEU A 181 11.08 -12.58 -3.18
C LEU A 181 12.58 -12.22 -3.19
N TYR A 182 13.14 -11.80 -2.05
CA TYR A 182 14.46 -11.16 -1.98
C TYR A 182 15.34 -11.57 -0.80
N THR A 183 15.15 -12.70 -0.17
CA THR A 183 15.93 -13.11 1.02
C THR A 183 15.96 -12.00 2.09
N THR A 184 14.80 -11.44 2.36
CA THR A 184 14.59 -10.29 3.23
C THR A 184 14.56 -10.73 4.69
N ARG A 185 15.13 -9.93 5.61
CA ARG A 185 14.98 -10.14 7.06
C ARG A 185 13.77 -9.38 7.59
N VAL A 186 12.96 -10.04 8.40
CA VAL A 186 11.85 -9.45 9.13
C VAL A 186 12.28 -9.08 10.53
N ASN A 187 12.28 -7.79 10.86
CA ASN A 187 12.50 -7.28 12.21
C ASN A 187 11.14 -7.03 12.86
N VAL A 188 10.71 -7.91 13.74
CA VAL A 188 9.50 -7.74 14.54
C VAL A 188 9.83 -6.84 15.72
N LEU A 189 9.16 -5.70 15.84
CA LEU A 189 9.42 -4.71 16.89
C LEU A 189 8.22 -4.58 17.83
N ASN A 190 8.39 -4.98 19.07
CA ASN A 190 7.45 -4.68 20.14
C ASN A 190 7.89 -3.42 20.89
N VAL A 191 6.95 -2.48 21.08
CA VAL A 191 7.16 -1.26 21.86
C VAL A 191 6.36 -1.37 23.15
N SER A 192 7.05 -1.66 24.26
CA SER A 192 6.44 -1.84 25.58
C SER A 192 6.37 -0.50 26.32
N TYR A 193 5.27 -0.28 27.03
CA TYR A 193 5.13 0.83 27.98
C TYR A 193 5.72 0.52 29.38
N GLY A 194 6.56 -0.52 29.48
CA GLY A 194 7.23 -0.92 30.72
C GLY A 194 6.48 -2.02 31.50
N TYR A 195 5.43 -2.59 30.93
CA TYR A 195 4.72 -3.73 31.48
C TYR A 195 5.14 -5.02 30.75
N ASP A 196 5.09 -6.13 31.46
CA ASP A 196 5.24 -7.47 30.86
C ASP A 196 4.07 -7.75 29.91
N LEU A 197 4.29 -8.63 28.93
CA LEU A 197 3.24 -9.11 28.05
C LEU A 197 2.17 -9.87 28.85
N THR A 198 0.92 -9.71 28.49
CA THR A 198 -0.18 -10.55 28.99
C THR A 198 -0.05 -11.97 28.43
N GLU A 199 -0.73 -12.94 29.06
CA GLU A 199 -0.77 -14.32 28.57
C GLU A 199 -1.20 -14.39 27.10
N LEU A 200 -2.24 -13.63 26.71
CA LEU A 200 -2.71 -13.57 25.32
C LEU A 200 -1.66 -12.98 24.36
N GLN A 201 -0.97 -11.92 24.78
CA GLN A 201 0.10 -11.32 23.96
C GLN A 201 1.28 -12.28 23.80
N GLU A 202 1.63 -13.06 24.83
CA GLU A 202 2.68 -14.07 24.75
C GLU A 202 2.29 -15.23 23.83
N GLU A 203 1.03 -15.70 23.88
CA GLU A 203 0.49 -16.68 22.91
C GLU A 203 0.53 -16.16 21.47
N ASN A 204 0.11 -14.91 21.24
CA ASN A 204 0.14 -14.29 19.91
C ASN A 204 1.58 -14.13 19.41
N LYS A 205 2.52 -13.77 20.28
CA LYS A 205 3.94 -13.70 19.94
C LYS A 205 4.47 -15.06 19.49
N GLN A 206 4.17 -16.14 20.25
CA GLN A 206 4.55 -17.50 19.89
C GLN A 206 3.96 -17.94 18.55
N LYS A 207 2.69 -17.58 18.26
CA LYS A 207 2.09 -17.81 16.95
C LYS A 207 2.88 -17.10 15.84
N LEU A 208 3.24 -15.83 16.06
CA LEU A 208 4.00 -15.05 15.10
C LEU A 208 5.40 -15.62 14.86
N GLU A 209 6.09 -16.07 15.94
CA GLU A 209 7.37 -16.77 15.85
C GLU A 209 7.25 -18.05 15.01
N ALA A 210 6.18 -18.82 15.22
CA ALA A 210 5.90 -20.03 14.45
C ALA A 210 5.66 -19.74 12.95
N TYR A 211 4.98 -18.64 12.62
CA TYR A 211 4.79 -18.23 11.24
C TYR A 211 6.11 -17.86 10.53
N PHE A 212 7.01 -17.18 11.24
CA PHE A 212 8.28 -16.73 10.66
C PHE A 212 9.44 -17.72 10.79
N LYS A 213 9.23 -18.92 11.36
CA LYS A 213 10.30 -19.90 11.64
C LYS A 213 11.19 -20.23 10.44
N ASP A 214 10.62 -20.23 9.22
CA ASP A 214 11.32 -20.57 7.97
C ASP A 214 11.79 -19.31 7.21
N THR A 215 11.64 -18.12 7.79
CA THR A 215 12.13 -16.85 7.23
C THR A 215 13.28 -16.30 8.05
N SER A 216 14.13 -15.46 7.47
CA SER A 216 15.09 -14.69 8.26
C SER A 216 14.35 -13.68 9.13
N ASN A 217 14.42 -13.83 10.45
CA ASN A 217 13.69 -12.95 11.36
C ASN A 217 14.49 -12.61 12.63
N LEU A 218 14.16 -11.47 13.25
CA LEU A 218 14.62 -11.07 14.56
C LEU A 218 13.48 -10.41 15.33
N PHE A 219 13.33 -10.77 16.59
CA PHE A 219 12.35 -10.17 17.50
C PHE A 219 13.05 -9.19 18.43
N HIS A 220 12.55 -7.97 18.50
CA HIS A 220 13.08 -6.88 19.29
C HIS A 220 12.02 -6.35 20.24
N SER A 221 12.43 -5.96 21.44
CA SER A 221 11.59 -5.26 22.40
C SER A 221 12.28 -3.98 22.82
N VAL A 222 11.56 -2.85 22.74
CA VAL A 222 12.01 -1.56 23.25
C VAL A 222 10.98 -1.02 24.23
N SER A 223 11.43 -0.33 25.27
CA SER A 223 10.57 0.22 26.31
C SER A 223 10.78 1.73 26.45
N ASN A 224 9.80 2.38 27.10
CA ASN A 224 9.85 3.80 27.48
C ASN A 224 10.01 4.77 26.28
N GLN A 225 9.47 4.41 25.11
CA GLN A 225 9.41 5.25 23.93
C GLN A 225 7.98 5.27 23.40
N ASN A 226 7.60 6.35 22.71
CA ASN A 226 6.39 6.29 21.90
C ASN A 226 6.64 5.47 20.62
N VAL A 227 5.58 4.93 20.03
CA VAL A 227 5.68 4.04 18.87
C VAL A 227 6.31 4.71 17.66
N ALA A 228 5.97 5.98 17.39
CA ALA A 228 6.51 6.72 16.26
C ALA A 228 8.03 6.91 16.36
N ASP A 229 8.51 7.31 17.55
CA ASP A 229 9.95 7.49 17.80
C ASP A 229 10.68 6.15 17.75
N ALA A 230 10.10 5.08 18.30
CA ALA A 230 10.69 3.76 18.25
C ALA A 230 10.87 3.28 16.80
N ILE A 231 9.83 3.45 15.95
CA ILE A 231 9.89 3.11 14.52
C ILE A 231 10.95 3.95 13.80
N ASN A 232 10.95 5.27 13.99
CA ASN A 232 11.91 6.18 13.36
C ASN A 232 13.37 5.84 13.74
N ASN A 233 13.63 5.64 15.03
CA ASN A 233 14.95 5.28 15.52
C ASN A 233 15.41 3.93 14.98
N PHE A 234 14.50 2.96 14.95
CA PHE A 234 14.80 1.62 14.46
C PHE A 234 15.04 1.61 12.95
N GLN A 235 14.22 2.37 12.19
CA GLN A 235 14.39 2.54 10.75
C GLN A 235 15.78 3.04 10.39
N LEU A 236 16.25 4.09 11.07
CA LEU A 236 17.58 4.66 10.83
C LEU A 236 18.71 3.71 11.24
N LYS A 237 18.60 3.09 12.42
CA LYS A 237 19.65 2.22 12.98
C LYS A 237 19.85 0.95 12.17
N MET A 238 18.76 0.33 11.71
CA MET A 238 18.77 -0.95 11.01
C MET A 238 18.68 -0.83 9.47
N ARG A 239 18.64 0.39 8.95
CA ARG A 239 18.49 0.68 7.51
C ARG A 239 17.27 -0.04 6.92
N ILE A 240 16.14 0.07 7.63
CA ILE A 240 14.88 -0.51 7.18
C ILE A 240 14.46 0.14 5.87
N ASN A 241 14.08 -0.66 4.89
CA ASN A 241 13.64 -0.18 3.59
C ASN A 241 12.22 -0.65 3.18
N LEU A 242 11.50 -1.27 4.12
CA LEU A 242 10.07 -1.54 4.00
C LEU A 242 9.45 -1.60 5.40
N LEU A 243 8.39 -0.85 5.64
CA LEU A 243 7.58 -0.93 6.85
C LEU A 243 6.32 -1.77 6.55
N ILE A 244 5.96 -2.67 7.46
CA ILE A 244 4.75 -3.49 7.36
C ILE A 244 3.90 -3.31 8.61
N MET A 245 2.60 -3.11 8.45
CA MET A 245 1.66 -3.07 9.57
C MET A 245 0.32 -3.69 9.19
N ILE A 246 -0.37 -4.26 10.18
CA ILE A 246 -1.74 -4.75 10.02
C ILE A 246 -2.69 -3.62 10.42
N ASN A 247 -3.65 -3.31 9.55
CA ASN A 247 -4.68 -2.30 9.77
C ASN A 247 -5.80 -2.86 10.64
N ASN A 248 -5.55 -3.05 11.94
CA ASN A 248 -6.55 -3.47 12.90
C ASN A 248 -7.08 -2.26 13.69
N LYS A 249 -8.37 -2.26 14.00
CA LYS A 249 -8.99 -1.26 14.90
C LYS A 249 -8.33 -1.37 16.27
N HIS A 250 -8.01 -0.20 16.86
CA HIS A 250 -7.31 -0.07 18.15
C HIS A 250 -5.84 -0.50 18.16
N SER A 251 -5.26 -0.82 17.01
CA SER A 251 -3.84 -1.15 16.88
C SER A 251 -2.93 0.09 16.79
N PHE A 252 -1.63 -0.14 16.82
CA PHE A 252 -0.62 0.87 16.50
C PHE A 252 -0.91 1.62 15.20
N PHE A 253 -1.41 0.91 14.18
CA PHE A 253 -1.73 1.49 12.89
C PHE A 253 -2.77 2.60 13.00
N GLU A 254 -3.90 2.35 13.68
CA GLU A 254 -4.96 3.34 13.84
C GLU A 254 -4.48 4.56 14.63
N ASN A 255 -3.75 4.32 15.70
CA ASN A 255 -3.21 5.38 16.55
C ASN A 255 -2.14 6.22 15.83
N LEU A 256 -1.28 5.60 15.02
CA LEU A 256 -0.18 6.25 14.32
C LEU A 256 -0.69 7.11 13.15
N PHE A 257 -1.69 6.63 12.40
CA PHE A 257 -2.11 7.24 11.14
C PHE A 257 -3.43 8.01 11.19
N PHE A 258 -4.32 7.71 12.15
CA PHE A 258 -5.68 8.26 12.11
C PHE A 258 -6.13 9.03 13.35
N LYS A 259 -5.51 8.84 14.51
CA LYS A 259 -6.05 9.38 15.78
C LYS A 259 -5.50 10.71 16.25
N SER A 260 -4.37 11.21 15.73
CA SER A 260 -3.82 12.45 16.30
C SER A 260 -2.84 13.14 15.36
N THR A 261 -3.11 14.43 15.11
CA THR A 261 -2.16 15.35 14.46
C THR A 261 -0.85 15.45 15.27
N ILE A 262 -0.90 15.26 16.58
CA ILE A 262 0.28 15.35 17.48
C ILE A 262 1.20 14.15 17.32
N ASN A 263 0.65 12.94 17.11
CA ASN A 263 1.44 11.73 16.89
C ASN A 263 2.03 11.65 15.47
N GLN A 264 1.50 12.46 14.53
CA GLN A 264 2.04 12.58 13.18
C GLN A 264 3.19 13.60 13.09
N ILE A 265 3.34 14.49 14.09
CA ILE A 265 4.45 15.43 14.16
C ILE A 265 5.72 14.64 14.48
N GLY A 266 6.59 14.51 13.48
CA GLY A 266 7.86 13.78 13.60
C GLY A 266 7.88 12.38 13.02
N PHE A 267 6.74 11.80 12.62
CA PHE A 267 6.73 10.54 11.89
C PHE A 267 6.93 10.81 10.40
N HIS A 268 8.13 10.54 9.92
CA HIS A 268 8.51 10.72 8.52
C HIS A 268 8.67 9.34 7.86
N LEU A 269 7.64 8.90 7.13
CA LEU A 269 7.73 7.68 6.36
C LEU A 269 8.34 7.98 4.97
N ASN A 270 9.64 7.76 4.87
CA ASN A 270 10.40 7.94 3.63
C ASN A 270 10.67 6.61 2.90
N ILE A 271 10.09 5.51 3.36
CA ILE A 271 10.24 4.17 2.81
C ILE A 271 8.88 3.60 2.42
N PRO A 272 8.83 2.62 1.50
CA PRO A 272 7.63 1.90 1.16
C PRO A 272 6.92 1.31 2.37
N PHE A 273 5.59 1.27 2.32
CA PHE A 273 4.76 0.85 3.41
C PHE A 273 3.71 -0.18 2.95
N LEU A 274 3.81 -1.40 3.48
CA LEU A 274 2.82 -2.45 3.26
C LEU A 274 1.77 -2.45 4.37
N VAL A 275 0.53 -2.21 4.00
CA VAL A 275 -0.64 -2.28 4.88
C VAL A 275 -1.40 -3.56 4.60
N ILE A 276 -1.54 -4.40 5.61
CA ILE A 276 -2.33 -5.62 5.56
C ILE A 276 -3.71 -5.34 6.15
N PRO A 277 -4.83 -5.61 5.47
CA PRO A 277 -6.15 -5.45 6.05
C PRO A 277 -6.38 -6.46 7.19
N ALA A 278 -7.11 -6.03 8.22
CA ALA A 278 -7.42 -6.90 9.39
C ALA A 278 -8.44 -8.00 9.08
N THR A 279 -9.23 -7.83 8.02
CA THR A 279 -10.28 -8.79 7.62
C THR A 279 -9.98 -9.36 6.26
N GLU A 280 -10.24 -10.65 6.11
CA GLU A 280 -10.18 -11.36 4.83
C GLU A 280 -11.12 -10.74 3.77
N LYS A 281 -10.81 -10.99 2.49
CA LYS A 281 -11.63 -10.57 1.35
C LYS A 281 -13.06 -11.09 1.43
#